data_fb863b99be2d7d3f9fe2fc09273ca119
#
_entry.id   fb863b99be2d7d3f9fe2fc09273ca119
#
_cell.length_a   1.000
_cell.length_b   1.000
_cell.length_c   1.000
_cell.angle_alpha   90.00
_cell.angle_beta   90.00
_cell.angle_gamma   90.00
#
_symmetry.space_group_name_H-M   'P 1'
#
loop_
_entity.id
_entity.type
_entity.pdbx_description
1 polymer ?
#
loop_
_entity_poly.entity_id
_entity_poly.type
_entity_poly.pdbx_seq_one_letter_code
_entity_poly.pdbx_strand_id
1 'polypeptide(L)'
;MFFRDGRKKTVVSDLSWKYRLSPIVYSDIYNGEKRDDTLLSQEEKAFFRENPGAYGPARSVKPGKLCPERKQFEKEQPENEQLENKQPREEPSERIQARRSVPVRVKAVLKPAALLLTPKGELVLDMGQNITGRITFRCRGKRGDTFVFTHGEILQKGNFYRENYRTARAEYIYVSDGEEKKVFPRFTFYGFRYVKITDEKGDIPKGIEIGDFTGEVLTSQIEETASLQTGNALLNQLISNIRWSQWDNFLDVPTDCPQRDERLGWMGDSQIFAKTACINGGCYAF
;
A
#
# COMPACT_ATOMS: atom_id res chain seq x y z
N MET A 1 -9.82 -20.63 14.19
CA MET A 1 -8.97 -21.19 13.12
C MET A 1 -9.44 -22.61 12.85
N PHE A 2 -9.75 -22.94 11.60
CA PHE A 2 -10.15 -24.29 11.20
C PHE A 2 -9.02 -24.89 10.36
N PHE A 3 -8.62 -26.12 10.66
CA PHE A 3 -7.61 -26.86 9.92
C PHE A 3 -8.27 -27.77 8.90
N ARG A 4 -7.52 -28.13 7.85
CA ARG A 4 -8.02 -29.03 6.77
C ARG A 4 -8.42 -30.42 7.27
N ASP A 5 -7.88 -30.85 8.41
CA ASP A 5 -8.19 -32.13 9.06
C ASP A 5 -9.41 -32.07 10.00
N GLY A 6 -10.18 -30.98 9.94
CA GLY A 6 -11.39 -30.77 10.74
C GLY A 6 -11.15 -30.26 12.16
N ARG A 7 -9.90 -30.13 12.61
CA ARG A 7 -9.60 -29.57 13.92
C ARG A 7 -9.93 -28.08 13.98
N LYS A 8 -10.42 -27.63 15.13
CA LYS A 8 -10.70 -26.22 15.44
C LYS A 8 -9.78 -25.75 16.55
N LYS A 9 -9.06 -24.65 16.34
CA LYS A 9 -8.34 -23.93 17.40
C LYS A 9 -8.98 -22.57 17.62
N THR A 10 -9.40 -22.30 18.84
CA THR A 10 -9.85 -20.98 19.26
C THR A 10 -8.68 -20.26 19.89
N VAL A 11 -8.43 -19.03 19.48
CA VAL A 11 -7.42 -18.14 20.05
C VAL A 11 -8.19 -16.93 20.57
N VAL A 12 -8.04 -16.64 21.84
CA VAL A 12 -8.62 -15.46 22.49
C VAL A 12 -7.51 -14.60 23.04
N SER A 13 -7.71 -13.29 23.08
CA SER A 13 -6.79 -12.38 23.77
C SER A 13 -6.96 -12.53 25.28
N ASP A 14 -5.86 -12.60 26.00
CA ASP A 14 -5.81 -12.68 27.45
C ASP A 14 -4.63 -11.85 28.00
N LEU A 15 -4.39 -11.92 29.31
CA LEU A 15 -3.31 -11.18 29.97
C LEU A 15 -1.89 -11.58 29.54
N SER A 16 -1.72 -12.67 28.81
CA SER A 16 -0.44 -13.08 28.24
C SER A 16 -0.10 -12.30 26.96
N TRP A 17 -1.09 -11.70 26.32
CA TRP A 17 -0.88 -10.91 25.13
C TRP A 17 -0.06 -9.66 25.44
N LYS A 18 0.82 -9.33 24.53
CA LYS A 18 1.72 -8.19 24.61
C LYS A 18 1.57 -7.35 23.37
N TYR A 19 1.85 -6.05 23.45
CA TYR A 19 1.90 -5.16 22.30
C TYR A 19 3.20 -4.36 22.29
N ARG A 20 3.53 -3.80 21.14
CA ARG A 20 4.58 -2.80 21.00
C ARG A 20 4.21 -1.79 19.93
N LEU A 21 4.88 -0.64 19.97
CA LEU A 21 4.77 0.34 18.90
C LEU A 21 5.49 -0.15 17.65
N SER A 22 4.89 0.09 16.50
CA SER A 22 5.46 -0.20 15.20
C SER A 22 6.44 0.90 14.79
N PRO A 23 7.48 0.61 13.97
CA PRO A 23 8.26 1.63 13.29
C PRO A 23 7.45 2.35 12.20
N ILE A 24 6.26 1.88 11.86
CA ILE A 24 5.33 2.59 10.97
C ILE A 24 4.66 3.68 11.77
N VAL A 25 5.03 4.92 11.48
CA VAL A 25 4.58 6.13 12.19
C VAL A 25 3.14 6.47 11.83
N TYR A 26 2.82 6.37 10.54
CA TYR A 26 1.45 6.44 10.02
C TYR A 26 1.32 5.61 8.74
N SER A 27 0.10 5.23 8.42
CA SER A 27 -0.27 4.68 7.12
C SER A 27 -1.69 5.10 6.78
N ASP A 28 -1.87 5.59 5.57
CA ASP A 28 -3.13 6.11 5.03
C ASP A 28 -3.22 5.76 3.55
N ILE A 29 -4.43 5.41 3.08
CA ILE A 29 -4.61 4.96 1.71
C ILE A 29 -4.32 6.05 0.68
N TYR A 30 -4.56 7.33 1.00
CA TYR A 30 -4.34 8.46 0.10
C TYR A 30 -2.97 9.11 0.30
N ASN A 31 -2.60 9.34 1.56
CA ASN A 31 -1.38 10.07 1.90
C ASN A 31 -0.15 9.17 1.82
N GLY A 32 -0.33 7.88 2.04
CA GLY A 32 0.76 6.92 1.99
C GLY A 32 1.24 6.46 3.35
N GLU A 33 2.51 6.06 3.46
CA GLU A 33 3.05 5.46 4.66
C GLU A 33 4.40 6.08 5.03
N LYS A 34 4.60 6.36 6.33
CA LYS A 34 5.90 6.71 6.89
C LYS A 34 6.38 5.61 7.81
N ARG A 35 7.58 5.10 7.53
CA ARG A 35 8.28 4.13 8.36
C ARG A 35 9.61 4.68 8.82
N ASP A 36 9.86 4.62 10.13
CA ASP A 36 11.09 5.07 10.77
C ASP A 36 11.74 3.92 11.53
N ASP A 37 12.73 3.29 10.91
CA ASP A 37 13.43 2.16 11.51
C ASP A 37 14.46 2.58 12.58
N THR A 38 14.71 3.89 12.75
CA THR A 38 15.53 4.39 13.87
C THR A 38 14.86 4.18 15.22
N LEU A 39 13.53 4.02 15.23
CA LEU A 39 12.72 3.76 16.43
C LEU A 39 12.86 2.33 16.96
N LEU A 40 13.45 1.40 16.19
CA LEU A 40 13.68 0.03 16.62
C LEU A 40 14.89 -0.06 17.55
N SER A 41 14.73 -0.73 18.71
CA SER A 41 15.85 -1.10 19.59
C SER A 41 16.74 -2.16 18.95
N GLN A 42 17.97 -2.35 19.46
CA GLN A 42 18.88 -3.40 18.97
C GLN A 42 18.32 -4.81 19.21
N GLU A 43 17.65 -5.04 20.34
CA GLU A 43 16.99 -6.30 20.64
C GLU A 43 15.85 -6.62 19.66
N GLU A 44 15.07 -5.59 19.31
CA GLU A 44 14.00 -5.70 18.32
C GLU A 44 14.53 -6.01 16.92
N LYS A 45 15.65 -5.41 16.56
CA LYS A 45 16.32 -5.69 15.29
C LYS A 45 16.85 -7.13 15.23
N ALA A 46 17.48 -7.61 16.30
CA ALA A 46 17.95 -9.00 16.39
C ALA A 46 16.77 -9.97 16.24
N PHE A 47 15.68 -9.72 16.95
CA PHE A 47 14.47 -10.54 16.86
C PHE A 47 13.92 -10.62 15.43
N PHE A 48 13.89 -9.51 14.69
CA PHE A 48 13.40 -9.51 13.31
C PHE A 48 14.34 -10.21 12.31
N ARG A 49 15.64 -10.20 12.56
CA ARG A 49 16.60 -10.97 11.74
C ARG A 49 16.38 -12.47 11.89
N GLU A 50 16.15 -12.93 13.12
CA GLU A 50 15.91 -14.35 13.40
C GLU A 50 14.53 -14.83 12.99
N ASN A 51 13.55 -13.90 12.96
CA ASN A 51 12.15 -14.20 12.68
C ASN A 51 11.60 -13.29 11.58
N PRO A 52 12.06 -13.42 10.32
CA PRO A 52 11.56 -12.59 9.22
C PRO A 52 10.05 -12.82 9.01
N GLY A 53 9.27 -11.76 9.24
CA GLY A 53 7.80 -11.80 9.18
C GLY A 53 7.08 -11.92 10.53
N ALA A 54 7.82 -12.12 11.63
CA ALA A 54 7.23 -12.07 12.96
C ALA A 54 7.03 -10.63 13.45
N TYR A 55 6.06 -10.46 14.35
CA TYR A 55 5.95 -9.25 15.16
C TYR A 55 6.91 -9.41 16.35
N GLY A 56 7.70 -8.38 16.65
CA GLY A 56 8.71 -8.43 17.70
C GLY A 56 8.15 -8.66 19.11
N PRO A 57 9.03 -8.83 20.12
CA PRO A 57 8.63 -9.08 21.50
C PRO A 57 7.74 -7.91 21.98
N ALA A 58 6.53 -8.24 22.38
CA ALA A 58 5.57 -7.26 22.81
C ALA A 58 5.80 -6.93 24.30
N ARG A 59 5.61 -5.67 24.69
CA ARG A 59 5.65 -5.25 26.09
C ARG A 59 4.29 -5.52 26.74
N SER A 60 4.27 -5.92 28.02
CA SER A 60 3.03 -6.07 28.74
C SER A 60 2.39 -4.71 29.02
N VAL A 61 1.09 -4.61 28.83
CA VAL A 61 0.31 -3.38 29.09
C VAL A 61 -0.53 -3.56 30.33
N LYS A 62 -0.53 -2.55 31.20
CA LYS A 62 -1.54 -2.47 32.25
C LYS A 62 -2.88 -2.12 31.59
N PRO A 63 -3.98 -2.81 31.97
CA PRO A 63 -5.32 -2.46 31.49
C PRO A 63 -5.60 -0.97 31.72
N GLY A 64 -6.08 -0.26 30.70
CA GLY A 64 -6.45 1.16 30.78
C GLY A 64 -5.52 2.15 30.08
N LYS A 65 -4.37 1.74 29.48
CA LYS A 65 -3.48 2.63 28.74
C LYS A 65 -3.32 2.22 27.27
N LEU A 66 -4.39 1.91 26.59
CA LEU A 66 -4.38 1.46 25.18
C LEU A 66 -4.45 2.59 24.15
N CYS A 67 -4.48 3.84 24.56
CA CYS A 67 -4.33 4.99 23.66
C CYS A 67 -3.29 5.95 24.21
N PRO A 68 -2.16 6.20 23.51
CA PRO A 68 -1.48 7.46 23.70
C PRO A 68 -2.47 8.55 23.27
N GLU A 69 -2.61 9.54 24.12
CA GLU A 69 -3.59 10.61 24.01
C GLU A 69 -3.76 11.14 22.57
N ARG A 70 -4.98 11.14 22.10
CA ARG A 70 -5.49 11.73 20.84
C ARG A 70 -5.22 13.23 20.70
N LYS A 71 -4.48 13.85 21.61
CA LYS A 71 -4.34 15.29 21.77
C LYS A 71 -3.55 16.03 20.68
N GLN A 72 -2.92 15.34 19.74
CA GLN A 72 -2.17 16.01 18.67
C GLN A 72 -2.89 16.12 17.31
N PHE A 73 -4.02 15.44 17.12
CA PHE A 73 -4.76 15.48 15.84
C PHE A 73 -6.04 16.32 15.87
N GLU A 74 -6.44 16.86 17.04
CA GLU A 74 -7.70 17.62 17.16
C GLU A 74 -7.57 19.13 16.86
N LYS A 75 -6.40 19.63 16.43
CA LYS A 75 -6.20 21.06 16.24
C LYS A 75 -6.49 21.61 14.83
N GLU A 76 -6.96 20.82 13.88
CA GLU A 76 -7.21 21.29 12.50
C GLU A 76 -8.56 20.84 11.91
N GLN A 77 -9.59 20.64 12.71
CA GLN A 77 -10.95 20.53 12.16
C GLN A 77 -11.77 21.77 12.57
N PRO A 78 -12.44 22.46 11.62
CA PRO A 78 -13.30 23.57 11.98
C PRO A 78 -14.50 23.05 12.79
N GLU A 79 -14.76 23.75 13.90
CA GLU A 79 -15.93 23.56 14.74
C GLU A 79 -17.20 23.77 13.90
N ASN A 80 -17.91 22.70 13.59
CA ASN A 80 -19.32 22.80 13.22
C ASN A 80 -20.15 22.22 14.37
N GLU A 81 -20.75 23.14 15.08
CA GLU A 81 -21.78 22.92 16.09
C GLU A 81 -22.99 22.15 15.54
N GLN A 82 -23.64 21.46 16.47
CA GLN A 82 -24.97 20.85 16.40
C GLN A 82 -25.05 19.43 15.90
N LEU A 83 -24.88 18.49 16.84
CA LEU A 83 -25.64 17.24 16.85
C LEU A 83 -25.80 16.77 18.31
N GLU A 84 -26.70 17.42 19.04
CA GLU A 84 -27.30 16.87 20.24
C GLU A 84 -28.25 15.72 19.86
N ASN A 85 -28.27 14.69 20.69
CA ASN A 85 -29.06 13.46 20.60
C ASN A 85 -28.44 12.31 19.77
N LYS A 86 -27.36 11.73 20.29
CA LYS A 86 -27.01 10.35 19.96
C LYS A 86 -27.29 9.46 21.15
N GLN A 87 -28.30 8.60 21.00
CA GLN A 87 -28.44 7.42 21.84
C GLN A 87 -27.09 6.67 21.90
N PRO A 88 -26.73 6.02 23.02
CA PRO A 88 -25.50 5.22 23.08
C PRO A 88 -25.50 4.25 21.90
N ARG A 89 -24.57 4.40 20.99
CA ARG A 89 -24.34 3.38 19.96
C ARG A 89 -23.85 2.16 20.72
N GLU A 90 -24.63 1.08 20.68
CA GLU A 90 -24.16 -0.24 21.09
C GLU A 90 -22.81 -0.49 20.41
N GLU A 91 -21.79 -0.76 21.20
CA GLU A 91 -20.45 -1.00 20.68
C GLU A 91 -20.48 -2.17 19.69
N PRO A 92 -19.82 -2.06 18.52
CA PRO A 92 -19.88 -3.10 17.49
C PRO A 92 -19.03 -4.34 17.84
N SER A 93 -18.80 -4.63 19.13
CA SER A 93 -17.96 -5.74 19.60
C SER A 93 -18.50 -7.14 19.25
N GLU A 94 -19.76 -7.25 18.81
CA GLU A 94 -20.38 -8.56 18.62
C GLU A 94 -20.29 -9.14 17.20
N ARG A 95 -19.62 -8.48 16.24
CA ARG A 95 -19.64 -8.92 14.85
C ARG A 95 -18.26 -9.12 14.21
N ILE A 96 -17.38 -9.83 14.88
CA ILE A 96 -16.19 -10.34 14.19
C ILE A 96 -16.66 -11.43 13.23
N GLN A 97 -16.58 -11.12 11.92
CA GLN A 97 -16.96 -12.04 10.86
C GLN A 97 -15.70 -12.53 10.13
N ALA A 98 -15.77 -13.76 9.65
CA ALA A 98 -14.73 -14.26 8.75
C ALA A 98 -14.71 -13.44 7.46
N ARG A 99 -13.52 -13.06 7.00
CA ARG A 99 -13.36 -12.40 5.69
C ARG A 99 -13.86 -13.33 4.59
N ARG A 100 -14.76 -12.83 3.74
CA ARG A 100 -15.33 -13.56 2.60
C ARG A 100 -14.68 -13.18 1.28
N SER A 101 -14.12 -11.97 1.17
CA SER A 101 -13.46 -11.51 -0.04
C SER A 101 -12.14 -12.27 -0.31
N VAL A 102 -11.76 -12.34 -1.57
CA VAL A 102 -10.49 -12.91 -1.99
C VAL A 102 -9.33 -12.05 -1.49
N PRO A 103 -8.21 -12.64 -1.06
CA PRO A 103 -7.09 -11.87 -0.52
C PRO A 103 -6.36 -11.10 -1.61
N VAL A 104 -5.88 -9.90 -1.26
CA VAL A 104 -4.92 -9.16 -2.09
C VAL A 104 -3.56 -9.86 -2.04
N ARG A 105 -2.92 -10.03 -3.20
CA ARG A 105 -1.62 -10.69 -3.36
C ARG A 105 -0.75 -9.94 -4.37
N VAL A 106 0.55 -10.22 -4.33
CA VAL A 106 1.48 -9.82 -5.39
C VAL A 106 1.19 -10.68 -6.62
N LYS A 107 0.72 -10.05 -7.68
CA LYS A 107 0.41 -10.68 -8.98
C LYS A 107 1.63 -10.80 -9.86
N ALA A 108 2.45 -9.75 -9.88
CA ALA A 108 3.66 -9.68 -10.69
C ALA A 108 4.72 -8.81 -10.00
N VAL A 109 5.98 -9.04 -10.37
CA VAL A 109 7.12 -8.22 -9.95
C VAL A 109 7.78 -7.67 -11.19
N LEU A 110 7.81 -6.34 -11.32
CA LEU A 110 8.38 -5.63 -12.45
C LEU A 110 9.71 -4.98 -12.07
N LYS A 111 10.65 -4.99 -13.02
CA LYS A 111 11.86 -4.17 -12.93
C LYS A 111 11.57 -2.80 -13.54
N PRO A 112 12.12 -1.71 -12.97
CA PRO A 112 12.04 -0.41 -13.60
C PRO A 112 12.64 -0.42 -15.01
N ALA A 113 12.03 0.33 -15.92
CA ALA A 113 12.52 0.51 -17.28
C ALA A 113 13.67 1.54 -17.35
N ALA A 114 13.60 2.59 -16.52
CA ALA A 114 14.61 3.64 -16.50
C ALA A 114 14.67 4.38 -15.16
N LEU A 115 15.80 5.03 -14.90
CA LEU A 115 15.99 6.04 -13.87
C LEU A 115 16.37 7.33 -14.59
N LEU A 116 15.50 8.34 -14.51
CA LEU A 116 15.54 9.54 -15.33
C LEU A 116 15.89 10.76 -14.49
N LEU A 117 16.67 11.69 -15.07
CA LEU A 117 16.77 13.05 -14.56
C LEU A 117 15.91 13.94 -15.45
N THR A 118 14.88 14.56 -14.86
CA THR A 118 13.96 15.42 -15.62
C THR A 118 14.60 16.76 -15.97
N PRO A 119 14.01 17.53 -16.93
CA PRO A 119 14.49 18.89 -17.24
C PRO A 119 14.52 19.85 -16.02
N LYS A 120 13.70 19.59 -15.00
CA LYS A 120 13.73 20.34 -13.72
C LYS A 120 14.74 19.80 -12.73
N GLY A 121 15.53 18.79 -13.07
CA GLY A 121 16.51 18.17 -12.17
C GLY A 121 15.92 17.18 -11.16
N GLU A 122 14.71 16.66 -11.39
CA GLU A 122 14.09 15.66 -10.51
C GLU A 122 14.58 14.25 -10.86
N LEU A 123 14.94 13.45 -9.88
CA LEU A 123 15.24 12.03 -10.06
C LEU A 123 13.94 11.23 -10.07
N VAL A 124 13.64 10.56 -11.20
CA VAL A 124 12.38 9.85 -11.42
C VAL A 124 12.63 8.43 -11.91
N LEU A 125 12.05 7.46 -11.23
CA LEU A 125 12.01 6.06 -11.65
C LEU A 125 10.82 5.86 -12.58
N ASP A 126 11.04 5.26 -13.77
CA ASP A 126 9.99 4.84 -14.71
C ASP A 126 9.79 3.32 -14.63
N MET A 127 8.61 2.87 -14.28
CA MET A 127 8.26 1.44 -14.26
C MET A 127 7.95 0.87 -15.65
N GLY A 128 7.93 1.72 -16.69
CA GLY A 128 7.63 1.32 -18.08
C GLY A 128 6.13 1.23 -18.38
N GLN A 129 5.29 1.02 -17.38
CA GLN A 129 3.83 1.00 -17.48
C GLN A 129 3.17 1.47 -16.18
N ASN A 130 1.88 1.83 -16.25
CA ASN A 130 1.08 2.09 -15.07
C ASN A 130 0.78 0.79 -14.35
N ILE A 131 0.87 0.80 -13.03
CA ILE A 131 0.59 -0.34 -12.15
C ILE A 131 -0.11 0.11 -10.88
N THR A 132 -0.86 -0.77 -10.27
CA THR A 132 -1.33 -0.62 -8.90
C THR A 132 -0.54 -1.54 -7.99
N GLY A 133 0.03 -0.96 -6.93
CA GLY A 133 0.87 -1.73 -6.03
C GLY A 133 1.82 -0.86 -5.22
N ARG A 134 3.06 -1.29 -5.12
CA ARG A 134 4.09 -0.61 -4.34
C ARG A 134 5.46 -0.80 -4.93
N ILE A 135 6.34 0.17 -4.71
CA ILE A 135 7.76 -0.05 -4.93
C ILE A 135 8.37 -0.80 -3.75
N THR A 136 9.40 -1.57 -4.03
CA THR A 136 10.34 -2.06 -3.03
C THR A 136 11.68 -1.42 -3.29
N PHE A 137 12.38 -1.05 -2.24
CA PHE A 137 13.66 -0.36 -2.29
C PHE A 137 14.70 -1.08 -1.43
N ARG A 138 15.88 -1.35 -1.99
CA ARG A 138 17.04 -1.81 -1.23
C ARG A 138 17.75 -0.57 -0.68
N CYS A 139 17.53 -0.28 0.59
CA CYS A 139 18.17 0.83 1.26
C CYS A 139 19.59 0.49 1.67
N ARG A 140 20.54 1.35 1.29
CA ARG A 140 21.95 1.33 1.74
C ARG A 140 22.31 2.65 2.45
N GLY A 141 21.30 3.45 2.83
CA GLY A 141 21.48 4.73 3.52
C GLY A 141 22.05 4.58 4.91
N LYS A 142 22.68 5.64 5.39
CA LYS A 142 23.15 5.74 6.79
C LYS A 142 21.96 5.87 7.73
N ARG A 143 22.21 5.64 9.04
CA ARG A 143 21.20 5.89 10.07
C ARG A 143 20.74 7.34 10.05
N GLY A 144 19.42 7.55 9.95
CA GLY A 144 18.79 8.86 9.87
C GLY A 144 18.58 9.37 8.45
N ASP A 145 19.21 8.77 7.42
CA ASP A 145 18.93 9.16 6.04
C ASP A 145 17.45 8.90 5.73
N THR A 146 16.81 9.90 5.16
CA THR A 146 15.39 9.84 4.81
C THR A 146 15.22 9.75 3.30
N PHE A 147 14.39 8.84 2.85
CA PHE A 147 14.01 8.64 1.45
C PHE A 147 12.52 8.91 1.30
N VAL A 148 12.17 9.79 0.38
CA VAL A 148 10.78 10.14 0.05
C VAL A 148 10.50 9.70 -1.39
N PHE A 149 9.53 8.81 -1.53
CA PHE A 149 9.09 8.27 -2.82
C PHE A 149 7.69 8.82 -3.10
N THR A 150 7.59 9.76 -4.05
CA THR A 150 6.32 10.35 -4.46
C THR A 150 5.85 9.71 -5.77
N HIS A 151 4.65 9.13 -5.76
CA HIS A 151 4.11 8.39 -6.90
C HIS A 151 3.36 9.29 -7.87
N GLY A 152 3.43 8.97 -9.17
CA GLY A 152 2.78 9.70 -10.27
C GLY A 152 2.54 8.79 -11.47
N GLU A 153 1.56 9.12 -12.32
CA GLU A 153 1.22 8.30 -13.49
C GLU A 153 1.83 8.82 -14.79
N ILE A 154 2.09 10.12 -14.88
CA ILE A 154 2.51 10.76 -16.11
C ILE A 154 3.66 11.76 -15.88
N LEU A 155 4.41 12.01 -16.95
CA LEU A 155 5.28 13.17 -17.04
C LEU A 155 4.59 14.25 -17.89
N GLN A 156 4.65 15.50 -17.45
CA GLN A 156 4.18 16.63 -18.21
C GLN A 156 5.37 17.45 -18.70
N LYS A 157 5.52 17.60 -20.02
CA LYS A 157 6.69 18.24 -20.63
C LYS A 157 8.02 17.65 -20.13
N GLY A 158 8.05 16.32 -19.92
CA GLY A 158 9.21 15.58 -19.41
C GLY A 158 9.48 15.71 -17.91
N ASN A 159 8.67 16.44 -17.15
CA ASN A 159 8.82 16.61 -15.72
C ASN A 159 7.77 15.81 -14.95
N PHE A 160 8.08 15.48 -13.70
CA PHE A 160 7.16 14.77 -12.83
C PHE A 160 5.87 15.58 -12.60
N TYR A 161 4.71 14.91 -12.75
CA TYR A 161 3.40 15.54 -12.63
C TYR A 161 2.48 14.70 -11.75
N ARG A 162 1.74 15.35 -10.83
CA ARG A 162 0.87 14.67 -9.87
C ARG A 162 -0.44 15.43 -9.54
N GLU A 163 -0.73 16.54 -10.21
CA GLU A 163 -1.94 17.32 -9.91
C GLU A 163 -3.23 16.51 -10.15
N ASN A 164 -3.17 15.48 -11.02
CA ASN A 164 -4.25 14.53 -11.22
C ASN A 164 -4.53 13.63 -10.01
N TYR A 165 -3.67 13.61 -8.98
CA TYR A 165 -3.91 12.91 -7.72
C TYR A 165 -4.79 13.70 -6.74
N ARG A 166 -5.14 14.94 -7.07
CA ARG A 166 -5.94 15.86 -6.24
C ARG A 166 -5.27 16.08 -4.88
N THR A 167 -5.91 15.72 -3.76
CA THR A 167 -5.36 15.89 -2.41
C THR A 167 -4.51 14.72 -1.94
N ALA A 168 -4.54 13.57 -2.63
CA ALA A 168 -3.75 12.41 -2.26
C ALA A 168 -2.25 12.69 -2.38
N ARG A 169 -1.49 12.54 -1.29
CA ARG A 169 -0.04 12.76 -1.28
C ARG A 169 0.71 11.63 -1.96
N ALA A 170 0.21 10.40 -1.85
CA ALA A 170 0.76 9.19 -2.45
C ALA A 170 2.27 9.04 -2.22
N GLU A 171 2.71 9.22 -0.97
CA GLU A 171 4.13 9.23 -0.57
C GLU A 171 4.48 8.02 0.30
N TYR A 172 5.62 7.40 0.01
CA TYR A 172 6.27 6.49 0.94
C TYR A 172 7.51 7.16 1.50
N ILE A 173 7.55 7.33 2.81
CA ILE A 173 8.68 7.95 3.52
C ILE A 173 9.36 6.88 4.35
N TYR A 174 10.66 6.68 4.13
CA TYR A 174 11.47 5.73 4.86
C TYR A 174 12.67 6.42 5.52
N VAL A 175 12.81 6.22 6.83
CA VAL A 175 13.98 6.66 7.60
C VAL A 175 14.84 5.45 7.92
N SER A 176 16.09 5.47 7.45
CA SER A 176 17.04 4.37 7.56
C SER A 176 17.58 4.22 8.97
N ASP A 177 17.76 3.00 9.42
CA ASP A 177 18.51 2.67 10.64
C ASP A 177 20.00 2.42 10.39
N GLY A 178 20.47 2.57 9.14
CA GLY A 178 21.84 2.33 8.70
C GLY A 178 22.15 0.91 8.29
N GLU A 179 21.17 0.00 8.30
CA GLU A 179 21.33 -1.37 7.84
C GLU A 179 20.87 -1.53 6.39
N GLU A 180 21.65 -2.28 5.60
CA GLU A 180 21.20 -2.64 4.25
C GLU A 180 20.04 -3.62 4.33
N LYS A 181 18.89 -3.23 3.76
CA LYS A 181 17.70 -4.08 3.71
C LYS A 181 16.72 -3.66 2.62
N LYS A 182 15.87 -4.59 2.23
CA LYS A 182 14.73 -4.32 1.35
C LYS A 182 13.56 -3.77 2.17
N VAL A 183 13.04 -2.61 1.78
CA VAL A 183 11.93 -1.92 2.43
C VAL A 183 10.81 -1.63 1.45
N PHE A 184 9.59 -1.57 1.94
CA PHE A 184 8.37 -1.29 1.17
C PHE A 184 7.23 -0.88 2.12
N PRO A 185 6.22 -0.13 1.64
CA PRO A 185 5.02 0.17 2.41
C PRO A 185 4.20 -1.11 2.66
N ARG A 186 3.61 -1.24 3.85
CA ARG A 186 2.91 -2.46 4.28
C ARG A 186 1.40 -2.36 4.24
N PHE A 187 0.84 -1.18 4.56
CA PHE A 187 -0.59 -1.01 4.79
C PHE A 187 -1.24 -0.04 3.80
N THR A 188 -0.55 0.28 2.72
CA THR A 188 -1.05 1.11 1.63
C THR A 188 -0.59 0.58 0.29
N PHE A 189 -1.16 1.12 -0.78
CA PHE A 189 -0.77 0.88 -2.16
C PHE A 189 -0.92 2.18 -2.96
N TYR A 190 -0.36 2.20 -4.17
CA TYR A 190 -0.38 3.35 -5.06
C TYR A 190 -0.70 2.89 -6.48
N GLY A 191 -1.43 3.72 -7.23
CA GLY A 191 -1.50 3.62 -8.68
C GLY A 191 -0.44 4.52 -9.29
N PHE A 192 0.51 4.02 -10.08
CA PHE A 192 1.63 4.82 -10.58
C PHE A 192 2.37 4.16 -11.74
N ARG A 193 3.03 4.98 -12.54
CA ARG A 193 4.10 4.58 -13.45
C ARG A 193 5.43 5.16 -13.02
N TYR A 194 5.44 6.39 -12.55
CA TYR A 194 6.63 7.14 -12.18
C TYR A 194 6.75 7.32 -10.68
N VAL A 195 7.98 7.31 -10.17
CA VAL A 195 8.24 7.59 -8.75
C VAL A 195 9.35 8.63 -8.67
N LYS A 196 9.03 9.82 -8.17
CA LYS A 196 10.03 10.83 -7.84
C LYS A 196 10.71 10.47 -6.53
N ILE A 197 12.03 10.58 -6.50
CA ILE A 197 12.87 10.17 -5.37
C ILE A 197 13.60 11.40 -4.82
N THR A 198 13.35 11.72 -3.55
CA THR A 198 14.02 12.83 -2.85
C THR A 198 14.41 12.41 -1.45
N ASP A 199 15.23 13.22 -0.78
CA ASP A 199 15.40 13.20 0.66
C ASP A 199 14.33 14.09 1.36
N GLU A 200 14.47 14.30 2.67
CA GLU A 200 13.55 15.14 3.44
C GLU A 200 13.61 16.64 3.07
N LYS A 201 14.72 17.10 2.45
CA LYS A 201 14.93 18.48 2.01
C LYS A 201 14.46 18.71 0.58
N GLY A 202 14.08 17.64 -0.13
CA GLY A 202 13.72 17.68 -1.54
C GLY A 202 14.90 17.50 -2.49
N ASP A 203 16.11 17.24 -1.96
CA ASP A 203 17.31 16.97 -2.76
C ASP A 203 17.36 15.51 -3.24
N ILE A 204 18.18 15.23 -4.25
CA ILE A 204 18.41 13.88 -4.73
C ILE A 204 19.29 13.10 -3.75
N PRO A 205 18.82 11.97 -3.17
CA PRO A 205 19.64 11.17 -2.30
C PRO A 205 20.82 10.55 -3.04
N LYS A 206 21.97 10.41 -2.35
CA LYS A 206 23.17 9.80 -2.93
C LYS A 206 23.07 8.27 -2.98
N GLY A 207 23.75 7.66 -3.94
CA GLY A 207 23.91 6.21 -4.03
C GLY A 207 22.63 5.46 -4.43
N ILE A 208 21.72 6.11 -5.16
CA ILE A 208 20.51 5.50 -5.73
C ILE A 208 20.87 4.89 -7.08
N GLU A 209 20.57 3.60 -7.23
CA GLU A 209 20.75 2.85 -8.45
C GLU A 209 19.42 2.22 -8.90
N ILE A 210 19.20 2.10 -10.21
CA ILE A 210 17.98 1.48 -10.75
C ILE A 210 17.77 0.04 -10.24
N GLY A 211 18.86 -0.69 -10.02
CA GLY A 211 18.83 -2.07 -9.52
C GLY A 211 18.35 -2.21 -8.08
N ASP A 212 18.24 -1.12 -7.33
CA ASP A 212 17.73 -1.14 -5.97
C ASP A 212 16.20 -1.24 -5.91
N PHE A 213 15.51 -1.09 -7.04
CA PHE A 213 14.07 -1.01 -7.09
C PHE A 213 13.43 -2.20 -7.78
N THR A 214 12.24 -2.58 -7.28
CA THR A 214 11.28 -3.41 -8.01
C THR A 214 9.87 -2.90 -7.72
N GLY A 215 8.94 -3.05 -8.69
CA GLY A 215 7.52 -2.79 -8.50
C GLY A 215 6.79 -4.09 -8.22
N GLU A 216 6.05 -4.16 -7.12
CA GLU A 216 5.15 -5.26 -6.81
C GLU A 216 3.73 -4.86 -7.17
N VAL A 217 3.17 -5.52 -8.20
CA VAL A 217 1.79 -5.34 -8.62
C VAL A 217 0.87 -6.05 -7.64
N LEU A 218 -0.05 -5.33 -7.02
CA LEU A 218 -1.00 -5.85 -6.05
C LEU A 218 -2.39 -5.93 -6.69
N THR A 219 -3.07 -7.05 -6.50
CA THR A 219 -4.47 -7.22 -6.90
C THR A 219 -5.14 -8.29 -6.04
N SER A 220 -6.46 -8.30 -5.99
CA SER A 220 -7.22 -9.41 -5.42
C SER A 220 -6.97 -10.69 -6.21
N GLN A 221 -6.78 -11.81 -5.51
CA GLN A 221 -6.40 -13.10 -6.10
C GLN A 221 -7.58 -13.73 -6.81
N ILE A 222 -7.97 -13.17 -7.95
CA ILE A 222 -9.01 -13.71 -8.83
C ILE A 222 -8.36 -14.70 -9.79
N GLU A 223 -8.92 -15.89 -9.89
CA GLU A 223 -8.48 -16.90 -10.84
C GLU A 223 -8.83 -16.47 -12.27
N GLU A 224 -7.87 -16.50 -13.17
CA GLU A 224 -8.09 -16.21 -14.59
C GLU A 224 -8.80 -17.39 -15.26
N THR A 225 -9.99 -17.15 -15.79
CA THR A 225 -10.84 -18.18 -16.38
C THR A 225 -10.85 -18.18 -17.90
N ALA A 226 -10.35 -17.12 -18.54
CA ALA A 226 -10.27 -17.02 -19.99
C ALA A 226 -8.91 -16.53 -20.48
N SER A 227 -8.53 -17.00 -21.64
CA SER A 227 -7.39 -16.49 -22.41
C SER A 227 -7.82 -16.33 -23.86
N LEU A 228 -7.60 -15.15 -24.43
CA LEU A 228 -7.88 -14.84 -25.82
C LEU A 228 -6.63 -14.31 -26.49
N GLN A 229 -6.28 -14.92 -27.62
CA GLN A 229 -5.22 -14.48 -28.50
C GLN A 229 -5.71 -14.52 -29.96
N THR A 230 -5.42 -13.49 -30.71
CA THR A 230 -5.84 -13.34 -32.12
C THR A 230 -4.65 -13.12 -33.02
N GLY A 231 -4.86 -13.20 -34.35
CA GLY A 231 -3.83 -12.82 -35.34
C GLY A 231 -3.56 -11.30 -35.44
N ASN A 232 -4.34 -10.46 -34.74
CA ASN A 232 -4.18 -9.01 -34.77
C ASN A 232 -3.46 -8.50 -33.54
N ALA A 233 -2.26 -7.93 -33.71
CA ALA A 233 -1.43 -7.45 -32.60
C ALA A 233 -2.10 -6.32 -31.80
N LEU A 234 -2.81 -5.39 -32.45
CA LEU A 234 -3.50 -4.28 -31.76
C LEU A 234 -4.66 -4.78 -30.90
N LEU A 235 -5.40 -5.78 -31.36
CA LEU A 235 -6.46 -6.40 -30.58
C LEU A 235 -5.89 -7.15 -29.37
N ASN A 236 -4.78 -7.86 -29.53
CA ASN A 236 -4.10 -8.52 -28.41
C ASN A 236 -3.60 -7.49 -27.38
N GLN A 237 -3.09 -6.35 -27.83
CA GLN A 237 -2.69 -5.27 -26.95
C GLN A 237 -3.88 -4.69 -26.19
N LEU A 238 -5.02 -4.48 -26.84
CA LEU A 238 -6.27 -4.03 -26.19
C LEU A 238 -6.72 -5.01 -25.11
N ILE A 239 -6.72 -6.30 -25.42
CA ILE A 239 -7.08 -7.37 -24.46
C ILE A 239 -6.15 -7.34 -23.24
N SER A 240 -4.84 -7.18 -23.47
CA SER A 240 -3.84 -7.02 -22.39
C SER A 240 -4.13 -5.80 -21.54
N ASN A 241 -4.40 -4.65 -22.15
CA ASN A 241 -4.69 -3.41 -21.43
C ASN A 241 -5.96 -3.52 -20.56
N ILE A 242 -7.02 -4.18 -21.07
CA ILE A 242 -8.24 -4.44 -20.30
C ILE A 242 -7.94 -5.28 -19.05
N ARG A 243 -7.10 -6.32 -19.17
CA ARG A 243 -6.71 -7.15 -18.03
C ARG A 243 -5.88 -6.39 -17.02
N TRP A 244 -4.92 -5.60 -17.46
CA TRP A 244 -4.13 -4.73 -16.58
C TRP A 244 -5.01 -3.72 -15.85
N SER A 245 -5.95 -3.07 -16.54
CA SER A 245 -6.91 -2.15 -15.91
C SER A 245 -7.77 -2.85 -14.86
N GLN A 246 -8.17 -4.11 -15.10
CA GLN A 246 -8.89 -4.89 -14.10
C GLN A 246 -8.02 -5.19 -12.87
N TRP A 247 -6.77 -5.61 -13.05
CA TRP A 247 -5.86 -5.85 -11.93
C TRP A 247 -5.60 -4.58 -11.13
N ASP A 248 -5.44 -3.45 -11.81
CA ASP A 248 -5.14 -2.16 -11.19
C ASP A 248 -6.30 -1.61 -10.35
N ASN A 249 -7.54 -2.05 -10.63
CA ASN A 249 -8.73 -1.57 -9.93
C ASN A 249 -9.42 -2.63 -9.06
N PHE A 250 -8.92 -3.86 -9.02
CA PHE A 250 -9.51 -4.93 -8.22
C PHE A 250 -8.65 -5.24 -6.98
N LEU A 251 -8.69 -4.32 -5.99
CA LEU A 251 -8.02 -4.46 -4.70
C LEU A 251 -9.04 -4.46 -3.56
N ASP A 252 -9.39 -5.63 -3.09
CA ASP A 252 -10.37 -5.90 -2.02
C ASP A 252 -11.82 -5.55 -2.42
N VAL A 253 -12.00 -4.46 -3.15
CA VAL A 253 -13.24 -4.02 -3.81
C VAL A 253 -12.93 -3.52 -5.22
N PRO A 254 -13.93 -3.49 -6.15
CA PRO A 254 -13.74 -2.88 -7.46
C PRO A 254 -13.68 -1.35 -7.31
N THR A 255 -12.47 -0.79 -7.39
CA THR A 255 -12.26 0.65 -7.26
C THR A 255 -12.48 1.37 -8.58
N ASP A 256 -12.87 2.64 -8.51
CA ASP A 256 -13.02 3.53 -9.67
C ASP A 256 -11.66 3.97 -10.24
N CYS A 257 -10.66 4.09 -9.38
CA CYS A 257 -9.30 4.49 -9.74
C CYS A 257 -8.31 4.01 -8.68
N PRO A 258 -7.02 3.81 -9.03
CA PRO A 258 -6.03 3.31 -8.06
C PRO A 258 -5.16 4.40 -7.43
N GLN A 259 -5.20 5.68 -7.90
CA GLN A 259 -4.14 6.64 -7.60
C GLN A 259 -4.54 7.86 -6.77
N ARG A 260 -5.74 8.42 -6.99
CA ARG A 260 -6.17 9.70 -6.40
C ARG A 260 -6.99 9.52 -5.10
N ASP A 261 -7.42 10.61 -4.51
CA ASP A 261 -8.25 10.67 -3.30
C ASP A 261 -9.72 10.24 -3.50
N GLU A 262 -9.94 9.12 -4.16
CA GLU A 262 -11.24 8.50 -4.38
C GLU A 262 -11.15 7.01 -4.00
N ARG A 263 -10.67 6.12 -4.87
CA ARG A 263 -10.38 4.70 -4.59
C ARG A 263 -11.47 3.96 -3.82
N LEU A 264 -12.72 4.27 -4.12
CA LEU A 264 -13.88 3.64 -3.48
C LEU A 264 -14.49 2.60 -4.41
N GLY A 265 -15.25 1.67 -3.83
CA GLY A 265 -16.02 0.70 -4.59
C GLY A 265 -17.27 1.35 -5.19
N TRP A 266 -17.21 1.75 -6.46
CA TRP A 266 -18.31 2.38 -7.16
C TRP A 266 -19.15 1.36 -7.92
N MET A 267 -20.42 1.24 -7.56
CA MET A 267 -21.32 0.26 -8.17
C MET A 267 -21.67 0.60 -9.63
N GLY A 268 -21.66 1.87 -10.01
CA GLY A 268 -21.87 2.29 -11.40
C GLY A 268 -20.80 1.74 -12.34
N ASP A 269 -19.52 1.91 -11.97
CA ASP A 269 -18.38 1.38 -12.72
C ASP A 269 -18.38 -0.15 -12.72
N SER A 270 -18.60 -0.76 -11.55
CA SER A 270 -18.66 -2.22 -11.40
C SER A 270 -19.76 -2.85 -12.26
N GLN A 271 -20.94 -2.23 -12.31
CA GLN A 271 -22.08 -2.71 -13.12
C GLN A 271 -21.73 -2.76 -14.61
N ILE A 272 -21.06 -1.75 -15.14
CA ILE A 272 -20.68 -1.68 -16.55
C ILE A 272 -19.58 -2.70 -16.85
N PHE A 273 -18.62 -2.87 -15.96
CA PHE A 273 -17.47 -3.76 -16.17
C PHE A 273 -17.73 -5.22 -15.76
N ALA A 274 -18.77 -5.50 -14.98
CA ALA A 274 -19.03 -6.81 -14.37
C ALA A 274 -18.99 -7.99 -15.38
N LYS A 275 -19.61 -7.83 -16.55
CA LYS A 275 -19.61 -8.87 -17.59
C LYS A 275 -18.19 -9.15 -18.10
N THR A 276 -17.40 -8.13 -18.37
CA THR A 276 -16.00 -8.26 -18.79
C THR A 276 -15.15 -8.88 -17.69
N ALA A 277 -15.34 -8.44 -16.45
CA ALA A 277 -14.64 -9.01 -15.30
C ALA A 277 -14.88 -10.51 -15.14
N CYS A 278 -16.14 -10.95 -15.26
CA CYS A 278 -16.52 -12.37 -15.18
C CYS A 278 -16.03 -13.23 -16.36
N ILE A 279 -15.80 -12.61 -17.53
CA ILE A 279 -15.14 -13.30 -18.66
C ILE A 279 -13.65 -13.49 -18.37
N ASN A 280 -12.98 -12.50 -17.81
CA ASN A 280 -11.56 -12.54 -17.54
C ASN A 280 -11.20 -13.42 -16.32
N GLY A 281 -12.10 -13.53 -15.33
CA GLY A 281 -11.81 -14.24 -14.09
C GLY A 281 -13.03 -14.63 -13.27
N GLY A 282 -12.84 -15.53 -12.31
CA GLY A 282 -13.87 -15.99 -11.37
C GLY A 282 -14.22 -14.95 -10.31
N CYS A 283 -15.00 -13.91 -10.66
CA CYS A 283 -15.31 -12.77 -9.82
C CYS A 283 -16.48 -12.99 -8.84
N TYR A 284 -17.07 -14.18 -8.74
CA TYR A 284 -18.27 -14.43 -7.92
C TYR A 284 -18.06 -14.24 -6.40
N ALA A 285 -16.82 -14.29 -5.93
CA ALA A 285 -16.47 -14.06 -4.52
C ALA A 285 -15.87 -12.65 -4.27
N PHE A 286 -15.78 -11.83 -5.32
CA PHE A 286 -15.27 -10.48 -5.32
C PHE A 286 -16.40 -9.46 -5.43
#